data_792d1de3913125447e20e42a90102fe0
#
_entry.id   792d1de3913125447e20e42a90102fe0
#
_cell.length_a   1.000
_cell.length_b   1.000
_cell.length_c   1.000
_cell.angle_alpha   90.00
_cell.angle_beta   90.00
_cell.angle_gamma   90.00
#
_symmetry.space_group_name_H-M   'P 1'
#
loop_
_entity.id
_entity.type
_entity.pdbx_description
1 polymer ?
#
loop_
_entity_poly.entity_id
_entity_poly.type
_entity_poly.pdbx_seq_one_letter_code
_entity_poly.pdbx_strand_id
1 'polypeptide(L)' 'MKRFIAILNDGSFVNVPATRMEIKEDGIIAYDGDDIVAYADIGFTLTAHISDRKED' A
#
# COMPACT_ATOMS: atom_id res chain seq x y z
N MET A 1 2.69 3.72 -14.04
CA MET A 1 3.43 3.66 -12.77
C MET A 1 2.54 3.11 -11.68
N LYS A 2 3.06 2.15 -10.95
CA LYS A 2 2.28 1.51 -9.90
C LYS A 2 2.53 2.18 -8.55
N ARG A 3 1.50 2.33 -7.77
CA ARG A 3 1.59 2.93 -6.45
C ARG A 3 0.75 2.12 -5.46
N PHE A 4 1.23 2.05 -4.25
CA PHE A 4 0.48 1.46 -3.15
C PHE A 4 -0.32 2.57 -2.48
N ILE A 5 -1.63 2.39 -2.40
CA ILE A 5 -2.53 3.37 -1.80
C ILE A 5 -3.32 2.67 -0.71
N ALA A 6 -3.25 3.21 0.50
CA ALA A 6 -3.98 2.69 1.64
C ALA A 6 -4.65 3.84 2.36
N ILE A 7 -5.89 3.61 2.79
CA ILE A 7 -6.63 4.59 3.59
C ILE A 7 -6.74 4.02 4.99
N LEU A 8 -6.32 4.80 5.95
CA LEU A 8 -6.25 4.37 7.33
C LEU A 8 -7.50 4.78 8.10
N ASN A 9 -7.68 4.15 9.24
CA ASN A 9 -8.90 4.30 10.04
C ASN A 9 -9.09 5.72 10.58
N ASP A 10 -8.02 6.48 10.71
CA ASP A 10 -8.09 7.85 11.20
C ASP A 10 -8.27 8.88 10.09
N GLY A 11 -8.47 8.44 8.85
CA GLY A 11 -8.64 9.34 7.73
C GLY A 11 -7.36 9.69 7.00
N SER A 12 -6.21 9.29 7.52
CA SER A 12 -4.95 9.49 6.81
C SER A 12 -4.79 8.46 5.71
N PHE A 13 -3.81 8.66 4.85
CA PHE A 13 -3.58 7.70 3.77
C PHE A 13 -2.09 7.58 3.49
N VAL A 14 -1.76 6.47 2.82
CA VAL A 14 -0.42 6.19 2.32
C VAL A 14 -0.50 6.15 0.80
N ASN A 15 0.45 6.79 0.13
CA ASN A 15 0.52 6.78 -1.33
C ASN A 15 1.99 6.82 -1.72
N VAL A 16 2.55 5.66 -2.04
CA VAL A 16 3.97 5.54 -2.34
C VAL A 16 4.16 4.69 -3.60
N PRO A 17 5.24 4.90 -4.34
CA PRO A 17 5.55 4.02 -5.47
C PRO A 17 5.79 2.60 -4.98
N ALA A 18 5.12 1.64 -5.59
CA ALA A 18 5.25 0.24 -5.22
C ALA A 18 4.80 -0.63 -6.37
N THR A 19 5.39 -1.81 -6.51
CA THR A 19 5.04 -2.71 -7.60
C THR A 19 4.08 -3.81 -7.16
N ARG A 20 4.03 -4.13 -5.87
CA ARG A 20 3.11 -5.13 -5.36
C ARG A 20 2.90 -4.96 -3.87
N MET A 21 1.92 -5.65 -3.36
CA MET A 21 1.68 -5.70 -1.92
C MET A 21 1.38 -7.12 -1.51
N GLU A 22 1.61 -7.42 -0.23
CA GLU A 22 1.25 -8.70 0.37
C GLU A 22 0.40 -8.45 1.60
N ILE A 23 -0.67 -9.21 1.72
CA ILE A 23 -1.54 -9.13 2.89
C ILE A 23 -1.12 -10.24 3.84
N LYS A 24 -0.69 -9.85 5.02
CA LYS A 24 -0.27 -10.77 6.06
C LYS A 24 -1.33 -10.83 7.15
N GLU A 25 -1.11 -11.71 8.12
CA GLU A 25 -2.05 -11.92 9.20
C GLU A 25 -2.33 -10.65 9.99
N ASP A 26 -1.31 -9.84 10.21
CA ASP A 26 -1.41 -8.66 11.05
C ASP A 26 -1.11 -7.36 10.32
N GLY A 27 -0.86 -7.41 9.02
CA GLY A 27 -0.54 -6.19 8.30
C GLY A 27 -0.42 -6.39 6.82
N ILE A 28 -0.24 -5.28 6.11
CA ILE A 28 -0.09 -5.25 4.67
C ILE A 28 1.26 -4.61 4.38
N ILE A 29 2.07 -5.28 3.56
CA ILE A 29 3.42 -4.82 3.23
C ILE A 29 3.45 -4.49 1.75
N ALA A 30 3.94 -3.29 1.43
CA ALA A 30 4.10 -2.87 0.04
C ALA A 30 5.57 -2.96 -0.34
N TYR A 31 5.82 -3.44 -1.54
CA TYR A 31 7.17 -3.65 -2.07
C TYR A 31 7.35 -2.85 -3.34
N ASP A 32 8.55 -2.35 -3.54
CA ASP A 32 8.99 -1.81 -4.81
C ASP A 32 10.19 -2.64 -5.25
N GLY A 33 9.93 -3.61 -6.15
CA GLY A 33 10.92 -4.63 -6.44
C GLY A 33 11.13 -5.51 -5.21
N ASP A 34 12.34 -5.51 -4.69
CA ASP A 34 12.69 -6.29 -3.50
C ASP A 34 12.67 -5.47 -2.22
N ASP A 35 12.41 -4.17 -2.32
CA ASP A 35 12.46 -3.28 -1.18
C ASP A 35 11.09 -3.10 -0.55
N ILE A 36 11.05 -3.13 0.77
CA ILE A 36 9.82 -2.80 1.50
C ILE A 36 9.74 -1.27 1.59
N VAL A 37 8.64 -0.71 1.07
CA VAL A 37 8.47 0.75 1.03
C VAL A 37 7.36 1.24 1.93
N ALA A 38 6.47 0.35 2.38
CA ALA A 38 5.40 0.76 3.28
C ALA A 38 4.86 -0.44 4.04
N TYR A 39 4.29 -0.16 5.19
CA TYR A 39 3.61 -1.17 6.02
C TYR A 39 2.36 -0.52 6.59
N ALA A 40 1.25 -1.24 6.53
CA ALA A 40 -0.02 -0.77 7.09
C ALA A 40 -0.57 -1.85 8.01
N ASP A 41 -0.93 -1.46 9.23
CA ASP A 41 -1.52 -2.37 10.20
C ASP A 41 -2.92 -2.75 9.74
N ILE A 42 -3.21 -4.06 9.68
CA ILE A 42 -4.48 -4.51 9.14
C ILE A 42 -5.67 -4.08 9.99
N GLY A 43 -5.47 -3.96 11.30
CA GLY A 43 -6.52 -3.50 12.18
C GLY A 43 -6.79 -2.02 12.13
N PHE A 44 -5.93 -1.25 11.49
CA PHE A 44 -6.02 0.21 11.39
C PHE A 44 -6.24 0.69 9.96
N THR A 45 -6.31 -0.23 9.00
CA THR A 45 -6.42 0.09 7.58
C THR A 45 -7.83 -0.21 7.08
N LEU A 46 -8.46 0.78 6.45
CA LEU A 46 -9.78 0.58 5.87
C LEU A 46 -9.70 -0.05 4.49
N THR A 47 -8.82 0.47 3.63
CA THR A 47 -8.63 -0.08 2.29
C THR A 47 -7.16 -0.03 1.92
N ALA A 48 -6.75 -0.93 1.05
CA ALA A 48 -5.39 -0.94 0.52
C ALA A 48 -5.40 -1.62 -0.84
N HIS A 49 -4.66 -1.05 -1.79
CA HIS A 49 -4.58 -1.64 -3.12
C HIS A 49 -3.37 -1.09 -3.86
N ILE A 50 -3.01 -1.77 -4.94
CA ILE A 50 -2.01 -1.29 -5.87
C ILE A 50 -2.76 -0.64 -7.03
N SER A 51 -2.45 0.61 -7.29
CA SER A 51 -3.02 1.36 -8.40
C SER A 51 -1.99 1.45 -9.50
N ASP A 52 -2.39 1.13 -10.71
CA ASP A 52 -1.53 1.20 -11.88
C ASP A 52 -2.10 2.23 -12.83
N ARG A 53 -1.61 3.46 -12.72
CA ARG A 53 -2.08 4.56 -13.56
C ARG A 53 -1.05 4.86 -14.61
N LYS A 54 -1.52 5.03 -15.82
CA LYS A 54 -0.65 5.46 -16.90
C LYS A 54 -0.49 6.96 -16.84
N GLU A 55 0.75 7.37 -16.99
CA GLU A 55 1.08 8.79 -17.10
C GLU A 55 0.99 9.19 -18.56
N ASP A 56 0.31 10.24 -18.82
CA ASP A 56 0.23 10.76 -20.20
C ASP A 56 1.08 11.99 -20.37
#